data_db566368bc4a66400574319365d31af1
#
_entry.id   db566368bc4a66400574319365d31af1
#
_cell.length_a   1.000
_cell.length_b   1.000
_cell.length_c   1.000
_cell.angle_alpha   90.00
_cell.angle_beta   90.00
_cell.angle_gamma   90.00
#
_symmetry.space_group_name_H-M   'P 1'
#
loop_
_entity.id
_entity.type
_entity.pdbx_description
1 polymer ?
#
loop_
_entity_poly.entity_id
_entity_poly.type
_entity_poly.pdbx_seq_one_letter_code
_entity_poly.pdbx_strand_id
1 'polypeptide(L)'
;MAVDGFELAYDRVGSGPAVVLLHGWPGDRTDYRDLVPLLSGCEVVVPDLRGFGHSDKHAADPVAQYSGPAQARSVADLITSLGISRAVVVGYDIGSRIAQALARSRPDLVSALVISPPVPGVGTRVFGPGPLREFWYQAFHRLPLSEELIDGNPDAVRAYLRHFWEHWSGPQFTLSAEHLDHLVSVYSPPGAFTASVQWYRAGAGTTSAAASETAPAPEDRLATRAVVLWPEHDPLFPREWSDRIDAFFSRARLRFVDGIGHYVPLEYPSVIADEVRGFLADDPA
;
A
#
# COMPACT_ATOMS: atom_id res chain seq x y z
N MET A 1 -14.22 -15.32 4.21
CA MET A 1 -14.52 -16.11 2.98
C MET A 1 -13.28 -16.04 2.09
N ALA A 2 -12.78 -17.16 1.62
CA ALA A 2 -11.53 -17.19 0.83
C ALA A 2 -11.80 -16.86 -0.64
N VAL A 3 -11.00 -15.98 -1.23
CA VAL A 3 -10.98 -15.68 -2.66
C VAL A 3 -9.72 -16.25 -3.28
N ASP A 4 -9.86 -17.00 -4.34
CA ASP A 4 -8.75 -17.73 -4.96
C ASP A 4 -7.98 -18.61 -3.94
N GLY A 5 -8.64 -19.04 -2.87
CA GLY A 5 -8.05 -19.81 -1.77
C GLY A 5 -7.35 -18.98 -0.70
N PHE A 6 -7.41 -17.64 -0.75
CA PHE A 6 -6.83 -16.74 0.27
C PHE A 6 -7.90 -16.15 1.17
N GLU A 7 -7.71 -16.27 2.47
CA GLU A 7 -8.48 -15.58 3.50
C GLU A 7 -7.65 -14.44 4.08
N LEU A 8 -8.25 -13.25 4.14
CA LEU A 8 -7.61 -12.07 4.74
C LEU A 8 -7.96 -11.99 6.22
N ALA A 9 -6.92 -11.86 7.08
CA ALA A 9 -7.10 -11.40 8.44
C ALA A 9 -7.36 -9.89 8.41
N TYR A 10 -8.26 -9.41 9.26
CA TYR A 10 -8.59 -7.98 9.32
C TYR A 10 -9.10 -7.55 10.69
N ASP A 11 -8.95 -6.28 10.98
CA ASP A 11 -9.64 -5.62 12.07
C ASP A 11 -10.83 -4.83 11.53
N ARG A 12 -11.96 -4.81 12.28
CA ARG A 12 -13.15 -4.03 11.96
C ARG A 12 -13.58 -3.26 13.20
N VAL A 13 -13.61 -1.94 13.12
CA VAL A 13 -13.84 -1.06 14.27
C VAL A 13 -14.85 0.02 13.91
N GLY A 14 -15.74 0.35 14.86
CA GLY A 14 -16.67 1.45 14.73
C GLY A 14 -17.91 1.14 13.88
N SER A 15 -18.61 2.19 13.50
CA SER A 15 -19.82 2.15 12.66
C SER A 15 -20.00 3.49 11.97
N GLY A 16 -20.71 3.51 10.83
CA GLY A 16 -20.92 4.71 10.02
C GLY A 16 -20.41 4.52 8.59
N PRO A 17 -20.04 5.59 7.89
CA PRO A 17 -19.46 5.48 6.56
C PRO A 17 -18.19 4.64 6.55
N ALA A 18 -18.06 3.75 5.57
CA ALA A 18 -16.98 2.78 5.55
C ALA A 18 -15.66 3.37 5.03
N VAL A 19 -14.57 2.98 5.69
CA VAL A 19 -13.19 3.31 5.33
C VAL A 19 -12.36 2.02 5.32
N VAL A 20 -11.65 1.74 4.23
CA VAL A 20 -10.77 0.57 4.10
C VAL A 20 -9.32 1.04 4.00
N LEU A 21 -8.45 0.49 4.86
CA LEU A 21 -7.05 0.92 4.99
C LEU A 21 -6.11 -0.20 4.51
N LEU A 22 -5.34 0.06 3.45
CA LEU A 22 -4.46 -0.91 2.79
C LEU A 22 -3.00 -0.56 3.04
N HIS A 23 -2.31 -1.42 3.79
CA HIS A 23 -0.91 -1.22 4.18
C HIS A 23 0.08 -1.42 3.02
N GLY A 24 1.35 -1.07 3.27
CA GLY A 24 2.48 -1.20 2.37
C GLY A 24 3.42 -2.36 2.72
N TRP A 25 4.54 -2.44 2.01
CA TRP A 25 5.72 -3.23 2.34
C TRP A 25 6.83 -2.30 2.86
N PRO A 26 7.56 -2.67 3.92
CA PRO A 26 7.41 -3.81 4.80
C PRO A 26 6.54 -3.49 6.03
N GLY A 27 5.26 -3.71 5.94
CA GLY A 27 4.29 -3.44 6.98
C GLY A 27 3.19 -4.49 7.07
N ASP A 28 2.19 -4.21 7.87
CA ASP A 28 0.95 -4.95 7.99
C ASP A 28 -0.18 -4.02 8.46
N ARG A 29 -1.36 -4.55 8.80
CA ARG A 29 -2.50 -3.75 9.25
C ARG A 29 -2.21 -2.86 10.46
N THR A 30 -1.19 -3.18 11.27
CA THR A 30 -0.82 -2.38 12.45
C THR A 30 -0.19 -1.03 12.11
N ASP A 31 0.17 -0.80 10.86
CA ASP A 31 0.66 0.50 10.39
C ASP A 31 -0.38 1.61 10.55
N TYR A 32 -1.65 1.23 10.67
CA TYR A 32 -2.77 2.17 10.83
C TYR A 32 -3.22 2.37 12.28
N ARG A 33 -2.48 1.83 13.28
CA ARG A 33 -2.86 1.88 14.70
C ARG A 33 -3.12 3.29 15.22
N ASP A 34 -2.38 4.30 14.71
CA ASP A 34 -2.51 5.69 15.13
C ASP A 34 -3.55 6.45 14.29
N LEU A 35 -3.92 5.94 13.11
CA LEU A 35 -4.96 6.51 12.27
C LEU A 35 -6.38 6.07 12.70
N VAL A 36 -6.56 4.79 13.05
CA VAL A 36 -7.87 4.23 13.38
C VAL A 36 -8.61 5.04 14.45
N PRO A 37 -7.99 5.45 15.57
CA PRO A 37 -8.66 6.29 16.57
C PRO A 37 -9.11 7.66 16.06
N LEU A 38 -8.45 8.19 15.04
CA LEU A 38 -8.79 9.49 14.44
C LEU A 38 -10.00 9.42 13.50
N LEU A 39 -10.43 8.21 13.12
CA LEU A 39 -11.59 7.97 12.25
C LEU A 39 -12.86 7.62 13.05
N SER A 40 -13.01 8.23 14.23
CA SER A 40 -14.22 8.07 15.04
C SER A 40 -15.48 8.46 14.26
N GLY A 41 -16.54 7.62 14.33
CA GLY A 41 -17.76 7.78 13.54
C GLY A 41 -17.72 7.13 12.16
N CYS A 42 -16.64 6.43 11.83
CA CYS A 42 -16.52 5.59 10.63
C CYS A 42 -16.55 4.11 11.00
N GLU A 43 -16.96 3.29 10.04
CA GLU A 43 -16.69 1.86 10.05
C GLU A 43 -15.35 1.63 9.37
N VAL A 44 -14.31 1.30 10.14
CA VAL A 44 -12.93 1.14 9.62
C VAL A 44 -12.60 -0.33 9.49
N VAL A 45 -12.16 -0.75 8.30
CA VAL A 45 -11.70 -2.12 8.00
C VAL A 45 -10.24 -2.06 7.59
N VAL A 46 -9.40 -2.83 8.29
CA VAL A 46 -7.95 -2.84 8.08
C VAL A 46 -7.49 -4.28 7.84
N PRO A 47 -7.42 -4.75 6.59
CA PRO A 47 -6.91 -6.09 6.29
C PRO A 47 -5.39 -6.15 6.28
N ASP A 48 -4.85 -7.32 6.64
CA ASP A 48 -3.56 -7.76 6.13
C ASP A 48 -3.74 -8.21 4.67
N LEU A 49 -2.90 -7.76 3.77
CA LEU A 49 -2.93 -8.17 2.37
C LEU A 49 -2.49 -9.63 2.20
N ARG A 50 -2.78 -10.29 1.06
CA ARG A 50 -2.28 -11.65 0.79
C ARG A 50 -0.76 -11.70 0.97
N GLY A 51 -0.27 -12.65 1.74
CA GLY A 51 1.14 -12.83 2.01
C GLY A 51 1.69 -12.04 3.19
N PHE A 52 0.84 -11.27 3.89
CA PHE A 52 1.24 -10.40 5.00
C PHE A 52 0.55 -10.74 6.32
N GLY A 53 1.16 -10.26 7.41
CA GLY A 53 0.57 -10.30 8.74
C GLY A 53 0.03 -11.67 9.11
N HIS A 54 -1.27 -11.77 9.39
CA HIS A 54 -1.98 -13.01 9.72
C HIS A 54 -2.86 -13.54 8.57
N SER A 55 -2.84 -12.90 7.39
CA SER A 55 -3.48 -13.41 6.18
C SER A 55 -2.75 -14.63 5.61
N ASP A 56 -3.44 -15.37 4.75
CA ASP A 56 -2.88 -16.55 4.10
C ASP A 56 -1.64 -16.26 3.27
N LYS A 57 -0.67 -17.20 3.34
CA LYS A 57 0.67 -17.12 2.76
C LYS A 57 0.98 -18.36 1.91
N HIS A 58 0.09 -18.65 0.95
CA HIS A 58 0.24 -19.85 0.13
C HIS A 58 1.40 -19.75 -0.85
N ALA A 59 2.17 -20.83 -0.98
CA ALA A 59 3.09 -21.01 -2.10
C ALA A 59 2.28 -21.22 -3.38
N ALA A 60 2.21 -20.19 -4.21
CA ALA A 60 1.39 -20.18 -5.41
C ALA A 60 2.09 -19.39 -6.52
N ASP A 61 1.59 -19.50 -7.76
CA ASP A 61 2.10 -18.68 -8.87
C ASP A 61 1.96 -17.18 -8.55
N PRO A 62 3.07 -16.42 -8.51
CA PRO A 62 3.03 -15.02 -8.10
C PRO A 62 2.13 -14.17 -9.01
N VAL A 63 2.19 -14.35 -10.32
CA VAL A 63 1.45 -13.52 -11.27
C VAL A 63 -0.05 -13.74 -11.11
N ALA A 64 -0.48 -14.97 -10.95
CA ALA A 64 -1.89 -15.31 -10.79
C ALA A 64 -2.44 -14.87 -9.43
N GLN A 65 -1.63 -15.00 -8.35
CA GLN A 65 -2.16 -14.92 -6.98
C GLN A 65 -1.71 -13.71 -6.16
N TYR A 66 -0.60 -13.04 -6.53
CA TYR A 66 -0.04 -11.91 -5.77
C TYR A 66 0.06 -10.61 -6.56
N SER A 67 -0.41 -10.59 -7.82
CA SER A 67 -0.47 -9.38 -8.62
C SER A 67 -1.45 -8.34 -8.06
N GLY A 68 -1.35 -7.10 -8.49
CA GLY A 68 -2.28 -6.03 -8.09
C GLY A 68 -3.75 -6.39 -8.29
N PRO A 69 -4.17 -6.93 -9.46
CA PRO A 69 -5.52 -7.42 -9.65
C PRO A 69 -5.93 -8.56 -8.70
N ALA A 70 -5.02 -9.50 -8.38
CA ALA A 70 -5.31 -10.59 -7.45
C ALA A 70 -5.55 -10.07 -6.02
N GLN A 71 -4.70 -9.18 -5.54
CA GLN A 71 -4.86 -8.50 -4.25
C GLN A 71 -6.17 -7.70 -4.21
N ALA A 72 -6.47 -6.93 -5.26
CA ALA A 72 -7.69 -6.14 -5.34
C ALA A 72 -8.96 -7.01 -5.31
N ARG A 73 -8.93 -8.23 -5.89
CA ARG A 73 -10.07 -9.17 -5.80
C ARG A 73 -10.34 -9.59 -4.35
N SER A 74 -9.30 -9.92 -3.56
CA SER A 74 -9.50 -10.25 -2.14
C SER A 74 -10.06 -9.07 -1.34
N VAL A 75 -9.59 -7.86 -1.58
CA VAL A 75 -10.12 -6.66 -0.90
C VAL A 75 -11.56 -6.40 -1.31
N ALA A 76 -11.91 -6.54 -2.60
CA ALA A 76 -13.28 -6.39 -3.09
C ALA A 76 -14.23 -7.40 -2.45
N ASP A 77 -13.80 -8.65 -2.34
CA ASP A 77 -14.58 -9.71 -1.73
C ASP A 77 -14.76 -9.48 -0.21
N LEU A 78 -13.71 -9.06 0.48
CA LEU A 78 -13.81 -8.68 1.88
C LEU A 78 -14.85 -7.57 2.09
N ILE A 79 -14.78 -6.47 1.32
CA ILE A 79 -15.73 -5.36 1.37
C ILE A 79 -17.17 -5.88 1.16
N THR A 80 -17.36 -6.71 0.13
CA THR A 80 -18.68 -7.25 -0.22
C THR A 80 -19.20 -8.21 0.86
N SER A 81 -18.33 -9.10 1.39
CA SER A 81 -18.71 -10.08 2.43
C SER A 81 -19.10 -9.43 3.76
N LEU A 82 -18.53 -8.25 4.04
CA LEU A 82 -18.88 -7.43 5.20
C LEU A 82 -20.18 -6.63 5.03
N GLY A 83 -20.81 -6.70 3.86
CA GLY A 83 -22.03 -5.95 3.54
C GLY A 83 -21.79 -4.46 3.29
N ILE A 84 -20.54 -4.07 3.05
CA ILE A 84 -20.17 -2.68 2.74
C ILE A 84 -20.49 -2.42 1.27
N SER A 85 -21.36 -1.47 1.01
CA SER A 85 -21.78 -1.11 -0.35
C SER A 85 -20.76 -0.23 -1.06
N ARG A 86 -20.07 0.65 -0.30
CA ARG A 86 -19.10 1.60 -0.85
C ARG A 86 -18.21 2.15 0.27
N ALA A 87 -16.92 2.38 0.02
CA ALA A 87 -15.98 2.85 1.01
C ALA A 87 -15.02 3.92 0.46
N VAL A 88 -14.52 4.79 1.32
CA VAL A 88 -13.27 5.51 1.07
C VAL A 88 -12.12 4.52 1.25
N VAL A 89 -11.25 4.41 0.26
CA VAL A 89 -10.11 3.49 0.33
C VAL A 89 -8.82 4.29 0.50
N VAL A 90 -8.10 3.97 1.57
CA VAL A 90 -6.80 4.56 1.90
C VAL A 90 -5.70 3.55 1.56
N GLY A 91 -4.58 4.00 1.01
CA GLY A 91 -3.45 3.12 0.74
C GLY A 91 -2.14 3.86 0.59
N TYR A 92 -1.07 3.24 1.04
CA TYR A 92 0.29 3.69 0.79
C TYR A 92 1.12 2.53 0.23
N ASP A 93 2.25 2.81 -0.44
CA ASP A 93 3.12 1.80 -1.04
C ASP A 93 2.33 0.79 -1.91
N ILE A 94 2.48 -0.52 -1.70
CA ILE A 94 1.71 -1.53 -2.44
C ILE A 94 0.20 -1.38 -2.22
N GLY A 95 -0.23 -0.94 -1.03
CA GLY A 95 -1.64 -0.65 -0.74
C GLY A 95 -2.21 0.46 -1.62
N SER A 96 -1.41 1.45 -1.97
CA SER A 96 -1.78 2.49 -2.95
C SER A 96 -2.07 1.89 -4.34
N ARG A 97 -1.21 1.00 -4.82
CA ARG A 97 -1.40 0.32 -6.11
C ARG A 97 -2.63 -0.59 -6.10
N ILE A 98 -2.86 -1.28 -4.98
CA ILE A 98 -4.03 -2.16 -4.82
C ILE A 98 -5.31 -1.32 -4.76
N ALA A 99 -5.33 -0.19 -4.05
CA ALA A 99 -6.46 0.74 -4.01
C ALA A 99 -6.82 1.25 -5.41
N GLN A 100 -5.82 1.59 -6.22
CA GLN A 100 -6.02 2.01 -7.62
C GLN A 100 -6.55 0.88 -8.49
N ALA A 101 -6.06 -0.35 -8.33
CA ALA A 101 -6.54 -1.53 -9.04
C ALA A 101 -7.99 -1.86 -8.66
N LEU A 102 -8.33 -1.75 -7.38
CA LEU A 102 -9.69 -1.91 -6.87
C LEU A 102 -10.64 -0.87 -7.48
N ALA A 103 -10.26 0.41 -7.46
CA ALA A 103 -11.08 1.48 -8.02
C ALA A 103 -11.30 1.35 -9.54
N ARG A 104 -10.37 0.74 -10.28
CA ARG A 104 -10.56 0.42 -11.71
C ARG A 104 -11.48 -0.77 -11.92
N SER A 105 -11.30 -1.85 -11.16
CA SER A 105 -12.04 -3.09 -11.37
C SER A 105 -13.43 -3.09 -10.73
N ARG A 106 -13.60 -2.34 -9.64
CA ARG A 106 -14.84 -2.25 -8.83
C ARG A 106 -15.12 -0.79 -8.42
N PRO A 107 -15.34 0.11 -9.40
CA PRO A 107 -15.66 1.52 -9.12
C PRO A 107 -16.95 1.70 -8.30
N ASP A 108 -17.82 0.70 -8.30
CA ASP A 108 -19.01 0.63 -7.46
C ASP A 108 -18.68 0.57 -5.96
N LEU A 109 -17.59 -0.06 -5.57
CA LEU A 109 -17.17 -0.21 -4.17
C LEU A 109 -16.34 0.96 -3.63
N VAL A 110 -15.80 1.83 -4.48
CA VAL A 110 -14.86 2.88 -4.08
C VAL A 110 -15.47 4.27 -4.26
N SER A 111 -15.72 4.98 -3.15
CA SER A 111 -16.25 6.36 -3.19
C SER A 111 -15.17 7.40 -3.45
N ALA A 112 -14.01 7.22 -2.85
CA ALA A 112 -12.84 8.06 -3.02
C ALA A 112 -11.56 7.31 -2.65
N LEU A 113 -10.41 7.85 -3.09
CA LEU A 113 -9.08 7.36 -2.75
C LEU A 113 -8.31 8.41 -1.96
N VAL A 114 -7.69 7.98 -0.85
CA VAL A 114 -6.63 8.71 -0.16
C VAL A 114 -5.36 7.89 -0.28
N ILE A 115 -4.45 8.27 -1.16
CA ILE A 115 -3.29 7.46 -1.51
C ILE A 115 -2.00 8.27 -1.43
N SER A 116 -0.89 7.58 -1.16
CA SER A 116 0.46 8.12 -1.33
C SER A 116 1.23 7.27 -2.36
N PRO A 117 2.39 7.72 -2.86
CA PRO A 117 3.15 6.92 -3.83
C PRO A 117 3.38 5.47 -3.36
N PRO A 118 3.51 4.51 -4.33
CA PRO A 118 3.59 4.71 -5.76
C PRO A 118 2.26 4.98 -6.46
N VAL A 119 2.29 5.94 -7.35
CA VAL A 119 1.23 6.22 -8.32
C VAL A 119 1.79 6.11 -9.74
N PRO A 120 0.97 5.95 -10.80
CA PRO A 120 1.46 5.96 -12.17
C PRO A 120 1.98 7.36 -12.57
N GLY A 121 2.80 7.41 -13.62
CA GLY A 121 3.43 8.62 -14.11
C GLY A 121 4.94 8.70 -13.84
N VAL A 122 5.48 7.77 -13.06
CA VAL A 122 6.91 7.68 -12.78
C VAL A 122 7.69 7.36 -14.07
N GLY A 123 7.22 6.39 -14.86
CA GLY A 123 7.84 6.02 -16.13
C GLY A 123 9.31 5.64 -15.99
N THR A 124 10.06 5.81 -17.07
CA THR A 124 11.49 5.41 -17.12
C THR A 124 12.42 6.20 -16.20
N ARG A 125 11.94 7.25 -15.52
CA ARG A 125 12.72 8.01 -14.53
C ARG A 125 13.27 7.14 -13.40
N VAL A 126 12.58 6.06 -13.06
CA VAL A 126 13.02 5.08 -12.06
C VAL A 126 14.35 4.40 -12.41
N PHE A 127 14.73 4.37 -13.68
CA PHE A 127 15.97 3.74 -14.13
C PHE A 127 17.20 4.69 -14.12
N GLY A 128 17.03 5.92 -13.65
CA GLY A 128 18.16 6.82 -13.42
C GLY A 128 19.10 6.30 -12.31
N PRO A 129 20.39 6.70 -12.32
CA PRO A 129 21.40 6.17 -11.38
C PRO A 129 21.05 6.40 -9.89
N GLY A 130 20.40 7.52 -9.56
CA GLY A 130 19.94 7.81 -8.21
C GLY A 130 18.80 6.87 -7.80
N PRO A 131 17.66 6.90 -8.51
CA PRO A 131 16.53 6.03 -8.21
C PRO A 131 16.87 4.54 -8.19
N LEU A 132 17.70 4.04 -9.10
CA LEU A 132 18.11 2.63 -9.10
C LEU A 132 18.76 2.19 -7.78
N ARG A 133 19.44 3.10 -7.09
CA ARG A 133 20.02 2.80 -5.77
C ARG A 133 18.95 2.62 -4.71
N GLU A 134 17.81 3.30 -4.82
CA GLU A 134 16.69 3.19 -3.88
C GLU A 134 15.85 1.94 -4.18
N PHE A 135 15.69 1.59 -5.46
CA PHE A 135 14.87 0.46 -5.88
C PHE A 135 15.62 -0.89 -5.99
N TRP A 136 16.87 -0.99 -5.51
CA TRP A 136 17.68 -2.21 -5.58
C TRP A 136 16.98 -3.45 -5.03
N TYR A 137 16.20 -3.26 -3.97
CA TYR A 137 15.51 -4.33 -3.26
C TYR A 137 14.48 -5.05 -4.15
N GLN A 138 13.87 -4.37 -5.12
CA GLN A 138 12.89 -4.99 -6.02
C GLN A 138 13.54 -6.04 -6.93
N ALA A 139 14.76 -5.82 -7.35
CA ALA A 139 15.54 -6.83 -8.07
C ALA A 139 15.96 -7.98 -7.14
N PHE A 140 16.42 -7.67 -5.93
CA PHE A 140 16.82 -8.65 -4.92
C PHE A 140 15.65 -9.56 -4.51
N HIS A 141 14.47 -9.04 -4.28
CA HIS A 141 13.25 -9.80 -3.94
C HIS A 141 12.84 -10.82 -5.00
N ARG A 142 13.24 -10.63 -6.25
CA ARG A 142 12.96 -11.55 -7.34
C ARG A 142 13.95 -12.72 -7.44
N LEU A 143 15.05 -12.65 -6.71
CA LEU A 143 16.06 -13.71 -6.67
C LEU A 143 15.74 -14.72 -5.57
N PRO A 144 15.99 -16.03 -5.78
CA PRO A 144 15.93 -17.03 -4.72
C PRO A 144 16.83 -16.68 -3.53
N LEU A 145 17.92 -15.98 -3.76
CA LEU A 145 18.87 -15.55 -2.74
C LEU A 145 18.23 -14.74 -1.61
N SER A 146 17.15 -13.98 -1.91
CA SER A 146 16.43 -13.23 -0.87
C SER A 146 15.77 -14.16 0.16
N GLU A 147 15.25 -15.29 -0.28
CA GLU A 147 14.70 -16.34 0.61
C GLU A 147 15.82 -16.99 1.42
N GLU A 148 16.87 -17.45 0.73
CA GLU A 148 18.00 -18.14 1.37
C GLU A 148 18.64 -17.34 2.50
N LEU A 149 18.69 -16.00 2.35
CA LEU A 149 19.35 -15.12 3.32
C LEU A 149 18.42 -14.66 4.44
N ILE A 150 17.11 -14.52 4.18
CA ILE A 150 16.21 -13.78 5.09
C ILE A 150 15.11 -14.67 5.66
N ASP A 151 14.48 -15.55 4.84
CA ASP A 151 13.29 -16.26 5.25
C ASP A 151 13.58 -17.22 6.44
N GLY A 152 12.72 -17.21 7.46
CA GLY A 152 12.88 -18.04 8.63
C GLY A 152 14.04 -17.64 9.57
N ASN A 153 14.71 -16.51 9.34
CA ASN A 153 15.82 -16.03 10.15
C ASN A 153 15.45 -14.69 10.83
N PRO A 154 15.05 -14.67 12.12
CA PRO A 154 14.60 -13.46 12.81
C PRO A 154 15.63 -12.32 12.85
N ASP A 155 16.92 -12.64 12.97
CA ASP A 155 17.97 -11.61 13.01
C ASP A 155 18.15 -10.96 11.64
N ALA A 156 18.12 -11.75 10.56
CA ALA A 156 18.17 -11.24 9.20
C ALA A 156 16.92 -10.41 8.86
N VAL A 157 15.73 -10.90 9.21
CA VAL A 157 14.46 -10.18 9.06
C VAL A 157 14.54 -8.84 9.80
N ARG A 158 14.95 -8.83 11.07
CA ARG A 158 15.11 -7.60 11.87
C ARG A 158 16.03 -6.59 11.21
N ALA A 159 17.22 -7.02 10.80
CA ALA A 159 18.20 -6.13 10.17
C ALA A 159 17.66 -5.56 8.85
N TYR A 160 17.00 -6.41 8.07
CA TYR A 160 16.46 -6.07 6.76
C TYR A 160 15.29 -5.09 6.86
N LEU A 161 14.28 -5.38 7.70
CA LEU A 161 13.12 -4.49 7.89
C LEU A 161 13.53 -3.14 8.49
N ARG A 162 14.38 -3.17 9.53
CA ARG A 162 14.89 -1.95 10.15
C ARG A 162 15.55 -1.01 9.15
N HIS A 163 16.34 -1.54 8.20
CA HIS A 163 16.99 -0.74 7.15
C HIS A 163 15.97 0.10 6.39
N PHE A 164 14.86 -0.47 5.94
CA PHE A 164 13.84 0.26 5.18
C PHE A 164 13.08 1.26 6.04
N TRP A 165 12.68 0.84 7.24
CA TRP A 165 11.97 1.72 8.16
C TRP A 165 12.78 2.95 8.58
N GLU A 166 14.09 2.79 8.82
CA GLU A 166 14.98 3.91 9.14
C GLU A 166 15.31 4.76 7.89
N HIS A 167 15.49 4.12 6.73
CA HIS A 167 15.92 4.82 5.52
C HIS A 167 14.79 5.57 4.80
N TRP A 168 13.57 5.03 4.82
CA TRP A 168 12.44 5.64 4.11
C TRP A 168 11.60 6.59 4.96
N SER A 169 11.81 6.64 6.25
CA SER A 169 11.12 7.56 7.15
C SER A 169 11.67 8.98 7.07
N GLY A 170 10.82 9.94 7.42
CA GLY A 170 11.22 11.33 7.53
C GLY A 170 12.13 11.59 8.74
N PRO A 171 12.79 12.75 8.77
CA PRO A 171 13.88 13.03 9.72
C PRO A 171 13.42 13.12 11.19
N GLN A 172 12.12 13.24 11.44
CA GLN A 172 11.57 13.32 12.81
C GLN A 172 10.94 12.00 13.27
N PHE A 173 10.82 11.02 12.40
CA PHE A 173 10.26 9.73 12.76
C PHE A 173 11.30 8.86 13.47
N THR A 174 10.86 8.14 14.49
CA THR A 174 11.68 7.16 15.20
C THR A 174 10.94 5.82 15.21
N LEU A 175 11.54 4.82 14.59
CA LEU A 175 11.02 3.45 14.62
C LEU A 175 11.02 2.95 16.07
N SER A 176 9.84 2.64 16.61
CA SER A 176 9.75 2.06 17.95
C SER A 176 10.23 0.60 17.96
N ALA A 177 10.88 0.20 19.06
CA ALA A 177 11.30 -1.19 19.24
C ALA A 177 10.09 -2.14 19.20
N GLU A 178 8.97 -1.74 19.81
CA GLU A 178 7.74 -2.53 19.84
C GLU A 178 7.19 -2.79 18.42
N HIS A 179 7.16 -1.77 17.56
CA HIS A 179 6.70 -1.95 16.18
C HIS A 179 7.64 -2.85 15.38
N LEU A 180 8.96 -2.66 15.52
CA LEU A 180 9.92 -3.54 14.86
C LEU A 180 9.82 -4.99 15.38
N ASP A 181 9.66 -5.19 16.69
CA ASP A 181 9.50 -6.52 17.29
C ASP A 181 8.24 -7.21 16.77
N HIS A 182 7.13 -6.46 16.65
CA HIS A 182 5.90 -6.96 16.02
C HIS A 182 6.16 -7.41 14.58
N LEU A 183 6.73 -6.54 13.73
CA LEU A 183 7.02 -6.90 12.33
C LEU A 183 7.94 -8.12 12.24
N VAL A 184 8.99 -8.19 13.06
CA VAL A 184 9.85 -9.38 13.12
C VAL A 184 9.03 -10.63 13.45
N SER A 185 8.09 -10.55 14.37
CA SER A 185 7.25 -11.69 14.76
C SER A 185 6.39 -12.23 13.62
N VAL A 186 5.90 -11.37 12.73
CA VAL A 186 5.01 -11.76 11.61
C VAL A 186 5.77 -12.07 10.31
N TYR A 187 7.00 -11.57 10.14
CA TYR A 187 7.82 -11.80 8.95
C TYR A 187 8.82 -12.96 9.12
N SER A 188 9.15 -13.38 10.37
CA SER A 188 10.15 -14.42 10.63
C SER A 188 9.65 -15.86 10.55
N PRO A 189 8.36 -16.20 10.68
CA PRO A 189 7.94 -17.57 10.46
C PRO A 189 8.35 -18.05 9.06
N PRO A 190 8.80 -19.32 8.91
CA PRO A 190 9.19 -19.87 7.61
C PRO A 190 8.11 -19.65 6.55
N GLY A 191 8.50 -19.12 5.40
CA GLY A 191 7.61 -18.77 4.30
C GLY A 191 6.96 -17.37 4.40
N ALA A 192 7.04 -16.70 5.56
CA ALA A 192 6.37 -15.41 5.75
C ALA A 192 7.06 -14.27 4.98
N PHE A 193 8.39 -14.16 5.08
CA PHE A 193 9.13 -13.21 4.27
C PHE A 193 8.96 -13.50 2.78
N THR A 194 9.12 -14.76 2.39
CA THR A 194 8.93 -15.22 1.00
C THR A 194 7.55 -14.83 0.45
N ALA A 195 6.48 -15.01 1.23
CA ALA A 195 5.14 -14.63 0.80
C ALA A 195 5.00 -13.10 0.60
N SER A 196 5.59 -12.30 1.48
CA SER A 196 5.52 -10.83 1.41
C SER A 196 6.19 -10.26 0.16
N VAL A 197 7.19 -10.94 -0.39
CA VAL A 197 7.91 -10.49 -1.59
C VAL A 197 7.32 -11.01 -2.91
N GLN A 198 6.27 -11.83 -2.87
CA GLN A 198 5.62 -12.36 -4.08
C GLN A 198 5.02 -11.25 -4.96
N TRP A 199 4.65 -10.10 -4.39
CA TRP A 199 4.27 -8.89 -5.13
C TRP A 199 5.32 -8.50 -6.19
N TYR A 200 6.59 -8.50 -5.82
CA TYR A 200 7.69 -8.14 -6.72
C TYR A 200 7.94 -9.23 -7.77
N ARG A 201 7.77 -10.50 -7.39
CA ARG A 201 7.86 -11.66 -8.30
C ARG A 201 6.70 -11.69 -9.29
N ALA A 202 5.53 -11.20 -8.90
CA ALA A 202 4.39 -10.99 -9.80
C ALA A 202 4.62 -9.87 -10.83
N GLY A 203 5.76 -9.16 -10.78
CA GLY A 203 6.03 -8.03 -11.67
C GLY A 203 5.24 -6.76 -11.31
N ALA A 204 4.66 -6.69 -10.10
CA ALA A 204 3.84 -5.57 -9.68
C ALA A 204 4.64 -4.43 -9.01
N GLY A 205 5.94 -4.62 -8.79
CA GLY A 205 6.83 -3.57 -8.26
C GLY A 205 6.98 -2.38 -9.21
N THR A 206 7.36 -1.24 -8.65
CA THR A 206 7.47 0.03 -9.39
C THR A 206 8.39 -0.06 -10.61
N THR A 207 9.55 -0.69 -10.49
CA THR A 207 10.50 -0.83 -11.59
C THR A 207 9.93 -1.68 -12.74
N SER A 208 9.23 -2.76 -12.42
CA SER A 208 8.59 -3.61 -13.42
C SER A 208 7.42 -2.90 -14.11
N ALA A 209 6.58 -2.21 -13.33
CA ALA A 209 5.45 -1.45 -13.86
C ALA A 209 5.91 -0.29 -14.75
N ALA A 210 6.94 0.45 -14.34
CA ALA A 210 7.48 1.60 -15.06
C ALA A 210 8.04 1.27 -16.45
N ALA A 211 8.56 0.04 -16.62
CA ALA A 211 9.10 -0.42 -17.91
C ALA A 211 8.05 -0.47 -19.03
N SER A 212 6.78 -0.70 -18.68
CA SER A 212 5.66 -0.82 -19.62
C SER A 212 4.60 0.27 -19.43
N GLU A 213 4.86 1.27 -18.58
CA GLU A 213 3.88 2.30 -18.26
C GLU A 213 3.57 3.18 -19.46
N THR A 214 2.30 3.22 -19.82
CA THR A 214 1.75 4.09 -20.87
C THR A 214 0.58 4.88 -20.30
N ALA A 215 0.54 6.19 -20.53
CA ALA A 215 -0.60 7.00 -20.14
C ALA A 215 -1.85 6.54 -20.92
N PRO A 216 -2.97 6.32 -20.21
CA PRO A 216 -4.23 5.94 -20.86
C PRO A 216 -4.79 7.09 -21.71
N ALA A 217 -5.73 6.78 -22.59
CA ALA A 217 -6.55 7.80 -23.23
C ALA A 217 -7.31 8.63 -22.18
N PRO A 218 -7.66 9.89 -22.44
CA PRO A 218 -8.32 10.76 -21.46
C PRO A 218 -9.58 10.17 -20.82
N GLU A 219 -10.37 9.42 -21.59
CA GLU A 219 -11.59 8.73 -21.15
C GLU A 219 -11.33 7.50 -20.27
N ASP A 220 -10.13 6.89 -20.36
CA ASP A 220 -9.71 5.71 -19.61
C ASP A 220 -8.93 6.07 -18.31
N ARG A 221 -8.76 7.37 -18.05
CA ARG A 221 -8.16 7.81 -16.78
C ARG A 221 -9.01 7.38 -15.60
N LEU A 222 -8.37 7.12 -14.47
CA LEU A 222 -9.09 6.77 -13.26
C LEU A 222 -9.98 7.95 -12.82
N ALA A 223 -11.31 7.73 -12.87
CA ALA A 223 -12.31 8.77 -12.62
C ALA A 223 -12.78 8.85 -11.15
N THR A 224 -12.35 7.91 -10.30
CA THR A 224 -12.60 7.97 -8.87
C THR A 224 -11.99 9.22 -8.28
N ARG A 225 -12.74 9.94 -7.44
CA ARG A 225 -12.20 11.09 -6.69
C ARG A 225 -10.99 10.65 -5.89
N ALA A 226 -9.89 11.37 -5.96
CA ALA A 226 -8.66 10.99 -5.27
C ALA A 226 -7.94 12.19 -4.68
N VAL A 227 -7.25 11.98 -3.57
CA VAL A 227 -6.14 12.82 -3.12
C VAL A 227 -4.87 11.99 -3.11
N VAL A 228 -3.82 12.55 -3.70
CA VAL A 228 -2.48 11.97 -3.65
C VAL A 228 -1.67 12.78 -2.64
N LEU A 229 -1.35 12.17 -1.51
CA LEU A 229 -0.48 12.72 -0.49
C LEU A 229 0.96 12.45 -0.88
N TRP A 230 1.74 13.49 -1.17
CA TRP A 230 3.12 13.33 -1.63
C TRP A 230 4.10 13.79 -0.56
N PRO A 231 4.80 12.85 0.12
CA PRO A 231 5.76 13.16 1.17
C PRO A 231 6.97 13.97 0.68
N GLU A 232 7.59 14.74 1.57
CA GLU A 232 8.79 15.52 1.26
C GLU A 232 10.05 14.68 1.20
N HIS A 233 10.19 13.74 2.14
CA HIS A 233 11.41 12.99 2.38
C HIS A 233 11.32 11.54 1.92
N ASP A 234 10.36 11.21 1.04
CA ASP A 234 10.30 9.88 0.44
C ASP A 234 11.46 9.68 -0.55
N PRO A 235 12.46 8.83 -0.25
CA PRO A 235 13.61 8.66 -1.13
C PRO A 235 13.26 7.90 -2.42
N LEU A 236 12.11 7.20 -2.44
CA LEU A 236 11.66 6.43 -3.60
C LEU A 236 10.97 7.32 -4.64
N PHE A 237 10.24 8.36 -4.20
CA PHE A 237 9.37 9.16 -5.05
C PHE A 237 9.58 10.65 -4.84
N PRO A 238 10.63 11.24 -5.46
CA PRO A 238 10.86 12.69 -5.41
C PRO A 238 9.63 13.49 -5.84
N ARG A 239 9.39 14.65 -5.22
CA ARG A 239 8.20 15.48 -5.46
C ARG A 239 8.01 15.89 -6.93
N GLU A 240 9.10 16.10 -7.65
CA GLU A 240 9.07 16.42 -9.08
C GLU A 240 8.46 15.32 -9.95
N TRP A 241 8.31 14.10 -9.42
CA TRP A 241 7.66 12.99 -10.14
C TRP A 241 6.13 13.03 -10.05
N SER A 242 5.58 13.97 -9.31
CA SER A 242 4.13 14.20 -9.24
C SER A 242 3.56 14.91 -10.47
N ASP A 243 4.39 15.34 -11.40
CA ASP A 243 4.09 16.17 -12.58
C ASP A 243 3.15 15.51 -13.62
N ARG A 244 2.93 14.19 -13.53
CA ARG A 244 2.14 13.43 -14.50
C ARG A 244 0.87 12.80 -13.94
N ILE A 245 0.45 13.16 -12.72
CA ILE A 245 -0.76 12.58 -12.09
C ILE A 245 -1.99 12.78 -12.99
N ASP A 246 -2.15 13.97 -13.58
CA ASP A 246 -3.28 14.30 -14.45
C ASP A 246 -3.34 13.48 -15.74
N ALA A 247 -2.23 12.85 -16.14
CA ALA A 247 -2.24 11.95 -17.28
C ALA A 247 -2.92 10.60 -16.97
N PHE A 248 -3.06 10.24 -15.69
CA PHE A 248 -3.58 8.94 -15.24
C PHE A 248 -4.89 9.04 -14.45
N PHE A 249 -5.16 10.20 -13.85
CA PHE A 249 -6.35 10.46 -13.06
C PHE A 249 -7.09 11.65 -13.65
N SER A 250 -8.41 11.55 -13.76
CA SER A 250 -9.24 12.66 -14.23
C SER A 250 -9.80 13.54 -13.11
N ARG A 251 -9.74 13.06 -11.84
CA ARG A 251 -10.31 13.73 -10.66
C ARG A 251 -9.42 13.59 -9.43
N ALA A 252 -8.10 13.68 -9.60
CA ALA A 252 -7.16 13.68 -8.47
C ALA A 252 -6.76 15.10 -8.07
N ARG A 253 -6.54 15.28 -6.77
CA ARG A 253 -5.89 16.45 -6.18
C ARG A 253 -4.56 16.02 -5.58
N LEU A 254 -3.50 16.76 -5.88
CA LEU A 254 -2.19 16.58 -5.27
C LEU A 254 -2.09 17.40 -3.98
N ARG A 255 -1.58 16.81 -2.92
CA ARG A 255 -1.23 17.49 -1.67
C ARG A 255 0.18 17.10 -1.25
N PHE A 256 1.09 18.08 -1.24
CA PHE A 256 2.42 17.89 -0.66
C PHE A 256 2.32 17.87 0.86
N VAL A 257 3.10 16.96 1.48
CA VAL A 257 3.15 16.80 2.95
C VAL A 257 4.60 16.96 3.39
N ASP A 258 4.85 18.04 4.14
CA ASP A 258 6.20 18.42 4.56
C ASP A 258 6.65 17.64 5.81
N GLY A 259 7.95 17.45 5.96
CA GLY A 259 8.59 16.90 7.15
C GLY A 259 8.50 15.39 7.32
N ILE A 260 7.82 14.66 6.44
CA ILE A 260 7.62 13.21 6.54
C ILE A 260 8.22 12.44 5.38
N GLY A 261 8.49 11.15 5.60
CA GLY A 261 8.95 10.20 4.62
C GLY A 261 7.83 9.32 4.06
N HIS A 262 8.20 8.11 3.70
CA HIS A 262 7.36 7.17 2.96
C HIS A 262 6.14 6.66 3.73
N TYR A 263 6.25 6.55 5.06
CA TYR A 263 5.25 5.88 5.91
C TYR A 263 4.19 6.85 6.44
N VAL A 264 3.45 7.49 5.54
CA VAL A 264 2.44 8.52 5.85
C VAL A 264 1.47 8.12 6.98
N PRO A 265 0.96 6.86 7.06
CA PRO A 265 0.04 6.46 8.14
C PRO A 265 0.61 6.52 9.54
N LEU A 266 1.93 6.34 9.67
CA LEU A 266 2.61 6.37 10.96
C LEU A 266 3.25 7.73 11.25
N GLU A 267 3.74 8.40 10.22
CA GLU A 267 4.44 9.67 10.38
C GLU A 267 3.49 10.86 10.53
N TYR A 268 2.32 10.82 9.85
CA TYR A 268 1.34 11.90 9.91
C TYR A 268 -0.12 11.39 9.70
N PRO A 269 -0.64 10.55 10.62
CA PRO A 269 -1.96 9.93 10.46
C PRO A 269 -3.11 10.96 10.35
N SER A 270 -2.99 12.13 10.99
CA SER A 270 -4.05 13.14 10.95
C SER A 270 -4.25 13.73 9.55
N VAL A 271 -3.22 13.80 8.70
CA VAL A 271 -3.40 14.27 7.31
C VAL A 271 -4.32 13.36 6.52
N ILE A 272 -4.22 12.04 6.74
CA ILE A 272 -5.11 11.05 6.12
C ILE A 272 -6.54 11.20 6.67
N ALA A 273 -6.66 11.33 8.01
CA ALA A 273 -7.97 11.48 8.64
C ALA A 273 -8.72 12.73 8.15
N ASP A 274 -8.02 13.85 7.94
CA ASP A 274 -8.61 15.07 7.41
C ASP A 274 -9.13 14.89 5.98
N GLU A 275 -8.38 14.21 5.11
CA GLU A 275 -8.81 13.92 3.74
C GLU A 275 -10.00 12.96 3.70
N VAL A 276 -10.00 11.93 4.54
CA VAL A 276 -11.14 11.01 4.67
C VAL A 276 -12.39 11.77 5.10
N ARG A 277 -12.32 12.61 6.14
CA ARG A 277 -13.45 13.44 6.59
C ARG A 277 -13.95 14.38 5.50
N GLY A 278 -13.02 14.99 4.73
CA GLY A 278 -13.38 15.83 3.60
C GLY A 278 -14.23 15.09 2.57
N PHE A 279 -13.80 13.89 2.16
CA PHE A 279 -14.57 13.08 1.21
C PHE A 279 -15.93 12.63 1.74
N LEU A 280 -16.02 12.30 3.03
CA LEU A 280 -17.28 11.89 3.65
C LEU A 280 -18.27 13.05 3.82
N ALA A 281 -17.78 14.26 4.05
CA ALA A 281 -18.63 15.46 4.12
C ALA A 281 -19.23 15.85 2.76
N ASP A 282 -18.48 15.59 1.66
CA ASP A 282 -18.91 15.89 0.29
C ASP A 282 -19.90 14.86 -0.27
N ASP A 283 -20.02 13.69 0.33
CA ASP A 283 -20.88 12.58 -0.11
C ASP A 283 -21.64 12.02 1.11
N PRO A 284 -22.53 12.82 1.69
CA PRO A 284 -23.33 12.32 2.81
C PRO A 284 -24.21 11.15 2.35
N ALA A 285 -24.15 10.03 3.11
CA ALA A 285 -24.84 8.77 2.84
C ALA A 285 -26.36 8.94 2.72
#